data_7f64e46936bc0aa45c31146f7cd1a06d
#
_entry.id   7f64e46936bc0aa45c31146f7cd1a06d
#
_cell.length_a   1.000
_cell.length_b   1.000
_cell.length_c   1.000
_cell.angle_alpha   90.00
_cell.angle_beta   90.00
_cell.angle_gamma   90.00
#
_symmetry.space_group_name_H-M   'P 1'
#
loop_
_entity.id
_entity.type
_entity.pdbx_description
1 polymer ?
#
loop_
_entity_poly.entity_id
_entity_poly.type
_entity_poly.pdbx_seq_one_letter_code
_entity_poly.pdbx_strand_id
1 'polypeptide(L)'
;MSVYVTQENPRVDIVSATKYGDLEPLASPFDQVHLNPGRIVSQLRRKLQKFGDDDWLLAMGDPAIIGIAFALAASANHGRVNLLKWDKMERSYYPVRVNLRGGGIENLNPDEEIR
;
A
#
# COMPACT_ATOMS: atom_id res chain seq x y z
N MET A 1 -12.86 -5.96 1.13
CA MET A 1 -11.74 -5.40 1.93
C MET A 1 -10.51 -6.27 1.78
N SER A 2 -9.52 -5.73 1.19
CA SER A 2 -8.25 -6.45 0.98
C SER A 2 -7.09 -5.64 1.52
N VAL A 3 -6.10 -6.35 2.03
CA VAL A 3 -4.80 -5.78 2.41
C VAL A 3 -3.79 -6.26 1.38
N TYR A 4 -3.43 -5.37 0.47
CA TYR A 4 -2.45 -5.69 -0.57
C TYR A 4 -1.04 -5.53 0.00
N VAL A 5 -0.33 -6.64 0.08
CA VAL A 5 1.05 -6.66 0.58
C VAL A 5 1.99 -6.42 -0.58
N THR A 6 2.75 -5.34 -0.54
CA THR A 6 3.56 -4.93 -1.70
C THR A 6 4.56 -6.00 -2.12
N GLN A 7 5.29 -6.55 -1.17
CA GLN A 7 6.16 -7.69 -1.45
C GLN A 7 6.22 -8.60 -0.22
N GLU A 8 5.99 -9.88 -0.43
CA GLU A 8 6.05 -10.85 0.66
C GLU A 8 7.45 -10.96 1.24
N ASN A 9 7.51 -11.12 2.56
CA ASN A 9 8.72 -11.48 3.27
C ASN A 9 8.37 -12.53 4.32
N PRO A 10 8.73 -13.81 4.10
CA PRO A 10 8.33 -14.89 5.01
C PRO A 10 8.92 -14.76 6.41
N ARG A 11 9.91 -13.90 6.61
CA ARG A 11 10.50 -13.65 7.92
C ARG A 11 9.71 -12.64 8.75
N VAL A 12 8.72 -12.00 8.16
CA VAL A 12 7.91 -10.97 8.83
C VAL A 12 6.52 -11.51 9.07
N ASP A 13 6.06 -11.46 10.33
CA ASP A 13 4.71 -11.87 10.68
C ASP A 13 3.75 -10.71 10.43
N ILE A 14 2.83 -10.92 9.49
CA ILE A 14 1.85 -9.89 9.12
C ILE A 14 0.42 -10.28 9.50
N VAL A 15 0.26 -11.31 10.32
CA VAL A 15 -1.07 -11.81 10.71
C VAL A 15 -1.92 -10.73 11.36
N SER A 16 -1.30 -9.84 12.14
CA SER A 16 -2.05 -8.74 12.79
C SER A 16 -2.67 -7.76 11.81
N ALA A 17 -2.21 -7.72 10.56
CA ALA A 17 -2.83 -6.88 9.54
C ALA A 17 -4.16 -7.44 9.04
N THR A 18 -4.48 -8.70 9.33
CA THR A 18 -5.73 -9.33 8.87
C THR A 18 -6.98 -8.66 9.44
N LYS A 19 -6.85 -7.91 10.51
CA LYS A 19 -8.00 -7.17 11.06
C LYS A 19 -8.50 -6.08 10.09
N TYR A 20 -7.70 -5.70 9.11
CA TYR A 20 -8.07 -4.70 8.11
C TYR A 20 -8.63 -5.33 6.83
N GLY A 21 -8.47 -6.61 6.64
CA GLY A 21 -8.99 -7.31 5.48
C GLY A 21 -8.15 -8.53 5.11
N ASP A 22 -8.52 -9.18 4.02
CA ASP A 22 -7.82 -10.36 3.54
C ASP A 22 -6.46 -9.98 2.95
N LEU A 23 -5.44 -10.74 3.31
CA LEU A 23 -4.09 -10.48 2.81
C LEU A 23 -3.96 -10.94 1.36
N GLU A 24 -3.43 -10.08 0.51
CA GLU A 24 -3.25 -10.37 -0.90
C GLU A 24 -1.87 -9.89 -1.36
N PRO A 25 -0.92 -10.82 -1.57
CA PRO A 25 0.43 -10.43 -1.96
C PRO A 25 0.47 -9.96 -3.40
N LEU A 26 1.25 -8.90 -3.65
CA LEU A 26 1.44 -8.35 -4.99
C LEU A 26 2.69 -8.91 -5.67
N ALA A 27 3.77 -9.06 -4.91
CA ALA A 27 5.03 -9.57 -5.43
C ALA A 27 5.59 -10.63 -4.51
N SER A 28 6.32 -11.59 -5.07
CA SER A 28 6.99 -12.63 -4.29
C SER A 28 8.29 -12.12 -3.68
N PRO A 29 8.84 -12.82 -2.67
CA PRO A 29 10.13 -12.42 -2.09
C PRO A 29 11.29 -12.43 -3.09
N PHE A 30 11.12 -13.13 -4.20
CA PHE A 30 12.18 -13.30 -5.21
C PHE A 30 12.08 -12.33 -6.37
N ASP A 31 11.01 -11.53 -6.45
CA ASP A 31 10.84 -10.56 -7.53
C ASP A 31 11.85 -9.43 -7.41
N GLN A 32 12.53 -9.14 -8.53
CA GLN A 32 13.53 -8.10 -8.61
C GLN A 32 13.19 -7.16 -9.77
N VAL A 33 12.91 -5.91 -9.45
CA VAL A 33 12.44 -4.91 -10.42
C VAL A 33 13.44 -4.71 -11.56
N HIS A 34 14.73 -4.65 -11.23
CA HIS A 34 15.77 -4.38 -12.22
C HIS A 34 15.92 -5.49 -13.26
N LEU A 35 15.50 -6.72 -12.95
CA LEU A 35 15.58 -7.84 -13.87
C LEU A 35 14.42 -7.88 -14.85
N ASN A 36 13.23 -7.48 -14.39
CA ASN A 36 12.05 -7.52 -15.26
C ASN A 36 11.00 -6.49 -14.83
N PRO A 37 11.31 -5.19 -14.99
CA PRO A 37 10.40 -4.14 -14.52
C PRO A 37 9.04 -4.15 -15.21
N GLY A 38 9.01 -4.44 -16.50
CA GLY A 38 7.74 -4.46 -17.25
C GLY A 38 6.79 -5.53 -16.75
N ARG A 39 7.30 -6.73 -16.46
CA ARG A 39 6.49 -7.82 -15.93
C ARG A 39 5.93 -7.47 -14.53
N ILE A 40 6.78 -6.90 -13.67
CA ILE A 40 6.38 -6.55 -12.33
C ILE A 40 5.30 -5.45 -12.35
N VAL A 41 5.48 -4.41 -13.15
CA VAL A 41 4.48 -3.36 -13.29
C VAL A 41 3.16 -3.93 -13.79
N SER A 42 3.18 -4.79 -14.80
CA SER A 42 1.96 -5.39 -15.34
C SER A 42 1.25 -6.26 -14.30
N GLN A 43 2.01 -7.03 -13.54
CA GLN A 43 1.47 -7.89 -12.49
C GLN A 43 0.79 -7.06 -11.40
N LEU A 44 1.46 -6.04 -10.91
CA LEU A 44 0.92 -5.18 -9.87
C LEU A 44 -0.30 -4.40 -10.37
N ARG A 45 -0.24 -3.89 -11.60
CA ARG A 45 -1.37 -3.16 -12.19
C ARG A 45 -2.60 -4.03 -12.26
N ARG A 46 -2.46 -5.27 -12.71
CA ARG A 46 -3.58 -6.19 -12.82
C ARG A 46 -4.23 -6.46 -11.46
N LYS A 47 -3.40 -6.64 -10.43
CA LYS A 47 -3.91 -6.93 -9.09
C LYS A 47 -4.53 -5.70 -8.42
N LEU A 48 -4.02 -4.50 -8.72
CA LEU A 48 -4.46 -3.27 -8.07
C LEU A 48 -5.55 -2.52 -8.83
N GLN A 49 -5.98 -3.02 -9.98
CA GLN A 49 -6.96 -2.28 -10.80
C GLN A 49 -8.31 -2.08 -10.08
N LYS A 50 -8.62 -2.89 -9.09
CA LYS A 50 -9.84 -2.78 -8.31
C LYS A 50 -9.63 -2.14 -6.94
N PHE A 51 -8.44 -1.59 -6.69
CA PHE A 51 -8.15 -0.94 -5.42
C PHE A 51 -9.15 0.19 -5.17
N GLY A 52 -9.76 0.18 -3.98
CA GLY A 52 -10.78 1.15 -3.62
C GLY A 52 -10.66 1.61 -2.17
N ASP A 53 -11.64 2.40 -1.73
CA ASP A 53 -11.59 3.05 -0.43
C ASP A 53 -11.61 2.08 0.76
N ASP A 54 -12.07 0.85 0.56
CA ASP A 54 -12.10 -0.16 1.61
C ASP A 54 -10.86 -1.05 1.63
N ASP A 55 -9.93 -0.81 0.73
CA ASP A 55 -8.71 -1.59 0.63
C ASP A 55 -7.53 -0.87 1.26
N TRP A 56 -6.52 -1.64 1.59
CA TRP A 56 -5.31 -1.15 2.25
C TRP A 56 -4.07 -1.60 1.49
N LEU A 57 -3.04 -0.77 1.54
CA LEU A 57 -1.74 -1.11 0.98
C LEU A 57 -0.75 -1.25 2.14
N LEU A 58 -0.25 -2.47 2.34
CA LEU A 58 0.76 -2.73 3.36
C LEU A 58 2.13 -2.63 2.72
N ALA A 59 2.84 -1.55 3.03
CA ALA A 59 4.13 -1.26 2.42
C ALA A 59 5.23 -2.08 3.08
N MET A 60 5.77 -3.05 2.37
CA MET A 60 6.92 -3.83 2.82
C MET A 60 7.70 -4.36 1.63
N GLY A 61 8.96 -4.67 1.86
CA GLY A 61 9.84 -5.21 0.84
C GLY A 61 10.65 -4.14 0.13
N ASP A 62 10.95 -4.39 -1.14
CA ASP A 62 11.76 -3.50 -1.96
C ASP A 62 11.09 -2.12 -2.11
N PRO A 63 11.80 -1.03 -1.76
CA PRO A 63 11.24 0.31 -1.93
C PRO A 63 10.76 0.63 -3.36
N ALA A 64 11.40 0.07 -4.38
CA ALA A 64 10.95 0.27 -5.76
C ALA A 64 9.59 -0.37 -5.99
N ILE A 65 9.37 -1.56 -5.45
CA ILE A 65 8.06 -2.24 -5.55
C ILE A 65 7.00 -1.46 -4.78
N ILE A 66 7.35 -0.97 -3.59
CA ILE A 66 6.43 -0.14 -2.78
C ILE A 66 6.01 1.10 -3.58
N GLY A 67 6.96 1.79 -4.20
CA GLY A 67 6.66 2.99 -4.98
C GLY A 67 5.75 2.71 -6.17
N ILE A 68 6.03 1.64 -6.90
CA ILE A 68 5.19 1.23 -8.04
C ILE A 68 3.77 0.89 -7.57
N ALA A 69 3.67 0.10 -6.50
CA ALA A 69 2.37 -0.30 -5.97
C ALA A 69 1.55 0.91 -5.51
N PHE A 70 2.18 1.85 -4.80
CA PHE A 70 1.50 3.06 -4.36
C PHE A 70 0.99 3.87 -5.55
N ALA A 71 1.81 4.07 -6.56
CA ALA A 71 1.42 4.82 -7.75
C ALA A 71 0.24 4.18 -8.48
N LEU A 72 0.26 2.85 -8.59
CA LEU A 72 -0.82 2.12 -9.26
C LEU A 72 -2.12 2.15 -8.44
N ALA A 73 -2.03 2.01 -7.13
CA ALA A 73 -3.20 2.10 -6.25
C ALA A 73 -3.81 3.50 -6.32
N ALA A 74 -2.97 4.53 -6.28
CA ALA A 74 -3.44 5.92 -6.40
C ALA A 74 -4.12 6.16 -7.75
N SER A 75 -3.54 5.65 -8.82
CA SER A 75 -4.15 5.77 -10.16
C SER A 75 -5.50 5.07 -10.23
N ALA A 76 -5.64 3.91 -9.60
CA ALA A 76 -6.88 3.14 -9.61
C ALA A 76 -7.98 3.79 -8.77
N ASN A 77 -7.63 4.55 -7.73
CA ASN A 77 -8.60 5.08 -6.76
C ASN A 77 -8.57 6.60 -6.66
N HIS A 78 -8.38 7.29 -7.77
CA HIS A 78 -8.49 8.76 -7.83
C HIS A 78 -7.57 9.49 -6.85
N GLY A 79 -6.39 8.95 -6.62
CA GLY A 79 -5.40 9.56 -5.75
C GLY A 79 -5.54 9.25 -4.27
N ARG A 80 -6.54 8.44 -3.90
CA ARG A 80 -6.75 8.06 -2.50
C ARG A 80 -6.15 6.68 -2.23
N VAL A 81 -5.23 6.61 -1.26
CA VAL A 81 -4.59 5.35 -0.87
C VAL A 81 -4.59 5.24 0.66
N ASN A 82 -5.18 4.15 1.14
CA ASN A 82 -5.09 3.81 2.56
C ASN A 82 -3.85 2.94 2.76
N LEU A 83 -2.94 3.42 3.58
CA LEU A 83 -1.71 2.68 3.90
C LEU A 83 -1.80 2.05 5.28
N LEU A 84 -1.19 0.89 5.42
CA LEU A 84 -0.90 0.32 6.73
C LEU A 84 0.59 0.43 6.96
N LYS A 85 0.96 1.02 8.09
CA LYS A 85 2.34 1.22 8.46
C LYS A 85 2.64 0.55 9.79
N TRP A 86 3.77 -0.15 9.87
CA TRP A 86 4.18 -0.80 11.11
C TRP A 86 4.77 0.20 12.08
N ASP A 87 4.27 0.18 13.31
CA ASP A 87 4.81 0.98 14.40
C ASP A 87 5.65 0.09 15.29
N LYS A 88 6.95 0.32 15.30
CA LYS A 88 7.90 -0.49 16.08
C LYS A 88 7.70 -0.33 17.58
N MET A 89 7.29 0.84 18.01
CA MET A 89 7.10 1.13 19.44
C MET A 89 5.87 0.40 19.98
N GLU A 90 4.76 0.51 19.26
CA GLU A 90 3.50 -0.12 19.66
C GLU A 90 3.37 -1.56 19.18
N ARG A 91 4.26 -2.01 18.30
CA ARG A 91 4.26 -3.34 17.72
C ARG A 91 2.91 -3.68 17.08
N SER A 92 2.41 -2.74 16.32
CA SER A 92 1.12 -2.88 15.65
C SER A 92 1.11 -2.07 14.35
N TYR A 93 0.13 -2.38 13.50
CA TYR A 93 -0.11 -1.58 12.31
C TYR A 93 -1.04 -0.43 12.63
N TYR A 94 -0.78 0.72 12.02
CA TYR A 94 -1.71 1.84 12.10
C TYR A 94 -2.03 2.35 10.70
N PRO A 95 -3.27 2.87 10.53
CA PRO A 95 -3.72 3.34 9.23
C PRO A 95 -3.21 4.76 8.94
N VAL A 96 -2.83 4.98 7.69
CA VAL A 96 -2.53 6.31 7.15
C VAL A 96 -3.36 6.50 5.90
N ARG A 97 -4.25 7.50 5.89
CA ARG A 97 -5.10 7.78 4.74
C ARG A 97 -4.53 8.92 3.95
N VAL A 98 -4.20 8.66 2.68
CA VAL A 98 -3.56 9.63 1.80
C VAL A 98 -4.53 10.02 0.69
N ASN A 99 -4.67 11.32 0.43
CA ASN A 99 -5.42 11.83 -0.71
C ASN A 99 -4.53 12.80 -1.48
N LEU A 100 -3.99 12.34 -2.61
CA LEU A 100 -3.06 13.14 -3.40
C LEU A 100 -3.75 14.29 -4.15
N ARG A 101 -5.05 14.20 -4.37
CA ARG A 101 -5.80 15.22 -5.10
C ARG A 101 -6.49 16.23 -4.19
N GLY A 102 -6.77 15.83 -2.96
CA GLY A 102 -7.55 16.63 -2.02
C GLY A 102 -6.72 17.36 -0.97
N GLY A 103 -5.48 17.73 -1.28
CA GLY A 103 -4.62 18.46 -0.35
C GLY A 103 -3.74 17.56 0.50
N GLY A 104 -3.60 16.29 0.13
CA GLY A 104 -2.67 15.35 0.72
C GLY A 104 -3.29 14.40 1.73
N ILE A 105 -3.82 14.89 2.83
CA ILE A 105 -4.36 14.05 3.90
C ILE A 105 -5.80 14.47 4.21
N GLU A 106 -6.73 13.54 4.02
CA GLU A 106 -8.15 13.82 4.23
C GLU A 106 -8.53 14.08 5.68
N ASN A 107 -7.76 13.54 6.62
CA ASN A 107 -8.07 13.64 8.05
C ASN A 107 -7.52 14.91 8.70
N LEU A 108 -6.86 15.77 7.96
CA LEU A 108 -6.41 17.05 8.49
C LEU A 108 -7.60 17.94 8.76
N ASN A 109 -7.57 18.68 9.85
CA ASN A 109 -8.56 19.69 10.09
C ASN A 109 -8.25 20.93 9.24
N PRO A 110 -9.24 21.84 9.00
CA PRO A 110 -9.04 22.99 8.12
C PRO A 110 -7.91 23.91 8.55
N ASP A 111 -7.66 24.04 9.85
CA ASP A 111 -6.59 24.90 10.36
C ASP A 111 -5.21 24.37 9.99
N GLU A 112 -5.05 23.05 9.96
CA GLU A 112 -3.79 22.43 9.56
C GLU A 112 -3.55 22.55 8.06
N GLU A 113 -4.60 22.48 7.26
CA GLU A 113 -4.49 22.61 5.81
C GLU A 113 -4.04 23.99 5.36
N ILE A 114 -4.39 25.02 6.11
CA ILE A 114 -4.05 26.41 5.77
C ILE A 114 -2.56 26.69 5.93
N ARG A 115 -1.90 25.92 6.73
CA ARG A 115 -0.47 26.08 6.97
C ARG A 115 0.35 25.40 5.89
#